data_f1b763654ec8c6a104a7f9f6f333f095
#
_entry.id   f1b763654ec8c6a104a7f9f6f333f095
#
_cell.length_a   1.000
_cell.length_b   1.000
_cell.length_c   1.000
_cell.angle_alpha   90.00
_cell.angle_beta   90.00
_cell.angle_gamma   90.00
#
_symmetry.space_group_name_H-M   'P 1'
#
loop_
_entity.id
_entity.type
_entity.pdbx_description
1 polymer ?
#
loop_
_entity_poly.entity_id
_entity_poly.type
_entity_poly.pdbx_seq_one_letter_code
_entity_poly.pdbx_strand_id
1 'polypeptide(L)'
;MAAHSPAPSSAPAVALALGRRTYPRLGMRRGVERFIREHAPAWTLIRKTNYTHLDWHEAMESQPDALLGFFEEAGQFEWVKGRPGLVAVNMHRVPGCVGIPEVLVDDIEVGREAARHLMAKGFLKFGYCTHLPDKGFSIDRLEGFRSELEKAGSTVKLLEMEFSDPPRCPGLQAWVSKSDETRPAVFCCDDACATLLITCCRDSDLQVPGDLAVLGAGDDDFHVENDSVTLSSVRIDFAGVGYQAAALLTVLMAGKAAPEEALRIPPQGISERSSTASGPEPPALRRLFRLLEERHADPHFNPEVAASLCHVSARTLRRYLQESGRPSLVELLRERRLETAMQRLLVTDEPVERVAEHAGFLDYTTFFRAFRKRYGVSPTDQRREAARRRAAAE
;
A
#
# COMPACT_ATOMS: atom_id res chain seq x y z
N MET A 1 -59.57 12.23 25.35
CA MET A 1 -58.65 11.29 24.67
C MET A 1 -57.50 12.10 24.09
N ALA A 2 -56.34 12.14 24.77
CA ALA A 2 -55.15 12.83 24.28
C ALA A 2 -54.47 11.92 23.25
N ALA A 3 -54.31 12.41 22.03
CA ALA A 3 -53.56 11.74 20.99
C ALA A 3 -52.08 11.68 21.44
N HIS A 4 -51.55 10.46 21.64
CA HIS A 4 -50.13 10.24 21.77
C HIS A 4 -49.47 10.61 20.43
N SER A 5 -48.70 11.71 20.40
CA SER A 5 -47.74 11.93 19.33
C SER A 5 -46.69 10.82 19.43
N PRO A 6 -46.38 10.13 18.32
CA PRO A 6 -45.29 9.18 18.33
C PRO A 6 -43.98 9.94 18.70
N ALA A 7 -43.19 9.35 19.58
CA ALA A 7 -41.87 9.84 19.90
C ALA A 7 -41.06 9.99 18.59
N PRO A 8 -40.17 10.98 18.47
CA PRO A 8 -39.33 11.11 17.27
C PRO A 8 -38.55 9.80 17.11
N SER A 9 -38.74 9.12 15.97
CA SER A 9 -37.96 7.93 15.64
C SER A 9 -36.50 8.32 15.65
N SER A 10 -35.72 7.62 16.44
CA SER A 10 -34.25 7.81 16.43
C SER A 10 -33.76 7.64 15.00
N ALA A 11 -32.79 8.49 14.57
CA ALA A 11 -32.19 8.38 13.25
C ALA A 11 -31.69 6.94 13.03
N PRO A 12 -31.91 6.33 11.85
CA PRO A 12 -31.46 4.97 11.57
C PRO A 12 -29.99 4.77 11.86
N ALA A 13 -29.66 3.66 12.49
CA ALA A 13 -28.31 3.30 12.90
C ALA A 13 -27.64 2.46 11.80
N VAL A 14 -26.52 2.97 11.27
CA VAL A 14 -25.74 2.32 10.21
C VAL A 14 -24.46 1.72 10.78
N ALA A 15 -24.24 0.43 10.54
CA ALA A 15 -22.97 -0.21 10.84
C ALA A 15 -22.00 -0.04 9.68
N LEU A 16 -20.75 0.29 9.99
CA LEU A 16 -19.63 0.31 9.04
C LEU A 16 -18.71 -0.88 9.34
N ALA A 17 -18.96 -2.02 8.66
CA ALA A 17 -18.26 -3.28 8.87
C ALA A 17 -17.05 -3.41 7.95
N LEU A 18 -15.92 -2.84 8.35
CA LEU A 18 -14.68 -2.89 7.57
C LEU A 18 -13.66 -3.89 8.12
N GLY A 19 -13.80 -4.36 9.36
CA GLY A 19 -12.89 -5.32 9.97
C GLY A 19 -11.47 -4.76 10.20
N ARG A 20 -10.44 -5.49 9.76
CA ARG A 20 -9.04 -5.15 10.02
C ARG A 20 -8.64 -3.78 9.43
N ARG A 21 -7.71 -3.09 10.09
CA ARG A 21 -7.15 -1.82 9.62
C ARG A 21 -6.13 -2.06 8.51
N THR A 22 -6.59 -2.10 7.28
CA THR A 22 -5.75 -2.12 6.07
C THR A 22 -5.90 -0.80 5.34
N TYR A 23 -4.95 -0.45 4.49
CA TYR A 23 -4.96 0.80 3.71
C TYR A 23 -6.27 0.98 2.91
N PRO A 24 -6.76 -0.01 2.14
CA PRO A 24 -8.02 0.11 1.42
C PRO A 24 -9.20 0.47 2.34
N ARG A 25 -9.32 -0.22 3.46
CA ARG A 25 -10.43 -0.06 4.41
C ARG A 25 -10.40 1.28 5.14
N LEU A 26 -9.19 1.79 5.45
CA LEU A 26 -9.03 3.14 6.00
C LEU A 26 -9.41 4.22 4.98
N GLY A 27 -9.08 4.02 3.70
CA GLY A 27 -9.51 4.88 2.60
C GLY A 27 -11.04 4.93 2.49
N MET A 28 -11.69 3.77 2.41
CA MET A 28 -13.15 3.65 2.35
C MET A 28 -13.83 4.33 3.54
N ARG A 29 -13.32 4.12 4.77
CA ARG A 29 -13.82 4.82 5.95
C ARG A 29 -13.76 6.34 5.80
N ARG A 30 -12.63 6.89 5.35
CA ARG A 30 -12.47 8.34 5.11
C ARG A 30 -13.49 8.86 4.11
N GLY A 31 -13.81 8.07 3.10
CA GLY A 31 -14.85 8.40 2.11
C GLY A 31 -16.24 8.48 2.73
N VAL A 32 -16.63 7.49 3.52
CA VAL A 32 -17.91 7.50 4.25
C VAL A 32 -18.01 8.70 5.20
N GLU A 33 -16.96 8.95 5.99
CA GLU A 33 -16.91 10.08 6.93
C GLU A 33 -16.95 11.43 6.20
N ARG A 34 -16.36 11.54 5.00
CA ARG A 34 -16.46 12.72 4.14
C ARG A 34 -17.89 12.95 3.66
N PHE A 35 -18.55 11.90 3.16
CA PHE A 35 -19.96 11.98 2.74
C PHE A 35 -20.86 12.47 3.87
N ILE A 36 -20.70 11.91 5.07
CA ILE A 36 -21.51 12.31 6.24
C ILE A 36 -21.31 13.80 6.58
N ARG A 37 -20.08 14.29 6.53
CA ARG A 37 -19.81 15.73 6.80
C ARG A 37 -20.42 16.66 5.77
N GLU A 38 -20.40 16.27 4.50
CA GLU A 38 -20.85 17.10 3.39
C GLU A 38 -22.37 17.12 3.24
N HIS A 39 -23.06 16.01 3.56
CA HIS A 39 -24.48 15.84 3.26
C HIS A 39 -25.37 15.72 4.49
N ALA A 40 -24.80 15.57 5.70
CA ALA A 40 -25.54 15.40 6.95
C ALA A 40 -26.74 14.44 6.79
N PRO A 41 -26.56 13.18 6.36
CA PRO A 41 -27.66 12.28 6.04
C PRO A 41 -28.54 12.00 7.27
N ALA A 42 -29.80 11.63 7.05
CA ALA A 42 -30.77 11.34 8.11
C ALA A 42 -30.50 9.98 8.81
N TRP A 43 -29.24 9.56 8.93
CA TRP A 43 -28.81 8.35 9.62
C TRP A 43 -27.48 8.59 10.35
N THR A 44 -27.14 7.74 11.31
CA THR A 44 -25.92 7.86 12.12
C THR A 44 -25.10 6.58 12.08
N LEU A 45 -23.75 6.72 12.16
CA LEU A 45 -22.88 5.56 12.31
C LEU A 45 -22.92 5.01 13.74
N ILE A 46 -23.03 3.69 13.85
CA ILE A 46 -22.79 2.97 15.10
C ILE A 46 -21.30 3.11 15.43
N ARG A 47 -21.01 3.59 16.61
CA ARG A 47 -19.62 3.80 17.09
C ARG A 47 -19.38 3.01 18.36
N LYS A 48 -18.30 2.23 18.40
CA LYS A 48 -17.71 1.76 19.66
C LYS A 48 -16.75 2.83 20.20
N THR A 49 -16.51 2.81 21.51
CA THR A 49 -15.87 3.86 22.32
C THR A 49 -14.60 4.49 21.72
N ASN A 50 -13.87 3.79 20.83
CA ASN A 50 -12.65 4.28 20.22
C ASN A 50 -12.58 4.13 18.67
N TYR A 51 -13.62 3.59 18.01
CA TYR A 51 -13.58 3.27 16.57
C TYR A 51 -14.88 3.60 15.86
N THR A 52 -14.77 4.12 14.64
CA THR A 52 -15.91 4.42 13.76
C THR A 52 -16.26 3.26 12.82
N HIS A 53 -15.49 2.16 12.83
CA HIS A 53 -15.77 0.95 12.07
C HIS A 53 -15.72 -0.27 12.98
N LEU A 54 -16.52 -1.26 12.64
CA LEU A 54 -16.70 -2.49 13.39
C LEU A 54 -16.04 -3.64 12.62
N ASP A 55 -15.66 -4.69 13.31
CA ASP A 55 -15.48 -5.97 12.63
C ASP A 55 -16.86 -6.57 12.26
N TRP A 56 -16.85 -7.67 11.53
CA TRP A 56 -18.09 -8.28 11.07
C TRP A 56 -18.97 -8.76 12.23
N HIS A 57 -18.38 -9.38 13.24
CA HIS A 57 -19.09 -9.91 14.39
C HIS A 57 -19.76 -8.79 15.21
N GLU A 58 -19.00 -7.73 15.47
CA GLU A 58 -19.49 -6.53 16.15
C GLU A 58 -20.63 -5.85 15.37
N ALA A 59 -20.54 -5.81 14.04
CA ALA A 59 -21.59 -5.25 13.20
C ALA A 59 -22.86 -6.11 13.28
N MET A 60 -22.73 -7.43 13.30
CA MET A 60 -23.87 -8.34 13.47
C MET A 60 -24.56 -8.20 14.83
N GLU A 61 -23.78 -8.12 15.91
CA GLU A 61 -24.30 -7.95 17.27
C GLU A 61 -25.03 -6.63 17.49
N SER A 62 -24.61 -5.58 16.77
CA SER A 62 -25.18 -4.23 16.92
C SER A 62 -26.61 -4.09 16.38
N GLN A 63 -27.12 -5.08 15.65
CA GLN A 63 -28.44 -5.08 14.99
C GLN A 63 -28.74 -3.77 14.26
N PRO A 64 -27.93 -3.39 13.25
CA PRO A 64 -28.08 -2.12 12.56
C PRO A 64 -29.32 -2.09 11.66
N ASP A 65 -29.87 -0.89 11.42
CA ASP A 65 -30.91 -0.65 10.44
C ASP A 65 -30.38 -0.72 8.99
N ALA A 66 -29.07 -0.41 8.81
CA ALA A 66 -28.39 -0.53 7.52
C ALA A 66 -26.90 -0.82 7.69
N LEU A 67 -26.26 -1.34 6.64
CA LEU A 67 -24.89 -1.84 6.66
C LEU A 67 -24.07 -1.35 5.46
N LEU A 68 -22.94 -0.74 5.75
CA LEU A 68 -21.83 -0.55 4.79
C LEU A 68 -20.75 -1.59 5.11
N GLY A 69 -20.46 -2.51 4.18
CA GLY A 69 -19.60 -3.66 4.47
C GLY A 69 -18.47 -3.86 3.46
N PHE A 70 -17.35 -4.34 3.98
CA PHE A 70 -16.29 -4.95 3.20
C PHE A 70 -16.42 -6.47 3.38
N PHE A 71 -17.22 -7.12 2.52
CA PHE A 71 -17.48 -8.54 2.65
C PHE A 71 -16.34 -9.35 2.06
N GLU A 72 -15.97 -10.43 2.73
CA GLU A 72 -14.82 -11.27 2.36
C GLU A 72 -15.23 -12.70 2.01
N GLU A 73 -16.44 -13.12 2.38
CA GLU A 73 -16.91 -14.50 2.25
C GLU A 73 -18.43 -14.60 2.05
N ALA A 74 -18.86 -15.70 1.45
CA ALA A 74 -20.27 -15.95 1.12
C ALA A 74 -21.20 -15.94 2.33
N GLY A 75 -20.74 -16.38 3.51
CA GLY A 75 -21.53 -16.38 4.74
C GLY A 75 -22.05 -14.99 5.13
N GLN A 76 -21.30 -13.95 4.83
CA GLN A 76 -21.70 -12.57 5.09
C GLN A 76 -22.86 -12.12 4.18
N PHE A 77 -22.85 -12.55 2.92
CA PHE A 77 -23.97 -12.30 1.98
C PHE A 77 -25.24 -13.03 2.42
N GLU A 78 -25.13 -14.28 2.82
CA GLU A 78 -26.28 -15.07 3.30
C GLU A 78 -26.85 -14.49 4.60
N TRP A 79 -26.02 -14.00 5.49
CA TRP A 79 -26.45 -13.32 6.71
C TRP A 79 -27.28 -12.06 6.41
N VAL A 80 -26.86 -11.23 5.44
CA VAL A 80 -27.59 -10.03 5.02
C VAL A 80 -28.92 -10.41 4.35
N LYS A 81 -28.89 -11.36 3.40
CA LYS A 81 -30.10 -11.84 2.70
C LYS A 81 -31.12 -12.45 3.63
N GLY A 82 -30.70 -13.10 4.70
CA GLY A 82 -31.55 -13.67 5.74
C GLY A 82 -32.27 -12.64 6.63
N ARG A 83 -32.06 -11.33 6.41
CA ARG A 83 -32.65 -10.24 7.22
C ARG A 83 -33.51 -9.33 6.38
N PRO A 84 -34.83 -9.65 6.27
CA PRO A 84 -35.76 -8.79 5.55
C PRO A 84 -35.78 -7.39 6.18
N GLY A 85 -35.61 -6.37 5.33
CA GLY A 85 -35.61 -4.96 5.74
C GLY A 85 -34.20 -4.38 6.06
N LEU A 86 -33.15 -5.18 6.19
CA LEU A 86 -31.80 -4.69 6.31
C LEU A 86 -31.32 -4.16 4.95
N VAL A 87 -31.02 -2.86 4.87
CA VAL A 87 -30.42 -2.24 3.69
C VAL A 87 -28.91 -2.37 3.79
N ALA A 88 -28.27 -2.94 2.76
CA ALA A 88 -26.83 -3.12 2.76
C ALA A 88 -26.18 -2.70 1.44
N VAL A 89 -24.94 -2.21 1.52
CA VAL A 89 -24.06 -1.95 0.37
C VAL A 89 -22.70 -2.61 0.63
N ASN A 90 -22.26 -3.43 -0.31
CA ASN A 90 -20.95 -4.07 -0.27
C ASN A 90 -19.90 -3.22 -1.01
N MET A 91 -18.68 -3.18 -0.47
CA MET A 91 -17.54 -2.43 -1.03
C MET A 91 -16.38 -3.32 -1.48
N HIS A 92 -16.61 -4.64 -1.56
CA HIS A 92 -15.56 -5.58 -1.95
C HIS A 92 -16.14 -6.75 -2.75
N ARG A 93 -15.52 -7.07 -3.89
CA ARG A 93 -15.98 -8.16 -4.73
C ARG A 93 -15.64 -9.54 -4.16
N VAL A 94 -16.66 -10.34 -3.93
CA VAL A 94 -16.50 -11.76 -3.56
C VAL A 94 -16.98 -12.62 -4.73
N PRO A 95 -16.12 -13.43 -5.35
CA PRO A 95 -16.49 -14.26 -6.49
C PRO A 95 -17.70 -15.16 -6.19
N GLY A 96 -18.66 -15.22 -7.11
CA GLY A 96 -19.87 -16.06 -6.98
C GLY A 96 -20.93 -15.51 -6.03
N CYS A 97 -20.71 -14.39 -5.34
CA CYS A 97 -21.70 -13.76 -4.46
C CYS A 97 -22.41 -12.61 -5.18
N VAL A 98 -23.76 -12.61 -5.14
CA VAL A 98 -24.62 -11.63 -5.80
C VAL A 98 -25.82 -11.28 -4.92
N GLY A 99 -26.57 -10.24 -5.29
CA GLY A 99 -27.87 -9.90 -4.68
C GLY A 99 -27.80 -8.89 -3.54
N ILE A 100 -26.62 -8.27 -3.33
CA ILE A 100 -26.46 -7.08 -2.50
C ILE A 100 -25.90 -5.98 -3.42
N PRO A 101 -26.43 -4.75 -3.36
CA PRO A 101 -25.89 -3.61 -4.12
C PRO A 101 -24.41 -3.38 -3.80
N GLU A 102 -23.60 -3.09 -4.83
CA GLU A 102 -22.16 -3.01 -4.70
C GLU A 102 -21.60 -1.69 -5.22
N VAL A 103 -20.61 -1.17 -4.51
CA VAL A 103 -19.71 -0.11 -4.98
C VAL A 103 -18.30 -0.64 -4.88
N LEU A 104 -17.68 -0.88 -6.01
CA LEU A 104 -16.40 -1.60 -6.12
C LEU A 104 -15.32 -0.73 -6.76
N VAL A 105 -14.08 -1.06 -6.54
CA VAL A 105 -12.98 -0.63 -7.40
C VAL A 105 -13.19 -1.23 -8.80
N ASP A 106 -12.90 -0.49 -9.85
CA ASP A 106 -12.81 -1.06 -11.20
C ASP A 106 -11.46 -1.76 -11.38
N ASP A 107 -11.36 -2.96 -10.79
CA ASP A 107 -10.13 -3.74 -10.78
C ASP A 107 -9.72 -4.25 -12.16
N ILE A 108 -10.67 -4.39 -13.11
CA ILE A 108 -10.35 -4.68 -14.52
C ILE A 108 -9.61 -3.48 -15.13
N GLU A 109 -10.10 -2.26 -14.90
CA GLU A 109 -9.44 -1.06 -15.42
C GLU A 109 -8.10 -0.79 -14.74
N VAL A 110 -7.96 -1.12 -13.44
CA VAL A 110 -6.65 -1.13 -12.74
C VAL A 110 -5.64 -2.02 -13.49
N GLY A 111 -6.03 -3.23 -13.85
CA GLY A 111 -5.18 -4.13 -14.63
C GLY A 111 -4.84 -3.61 -16.02
N ARG A 112 -5.81 -3.04 -16.74
CA ARG A 112 -5.59 -2.43 -18.06
C ARG A 112 -4.65 -1.25 -18.00
N GLU A 113 -4.80 -0.38 -17.02
CA GLU A 113 -3.94 0.78 -16.83
C GLU A 113 -2.50 0.36 -16.51
N ALA A 114 -2.31 -0.67 -15.69
CA ALA A 114 -1.00 -1.27 -15.42
C ALA A 114 -0.35 -1.80 -16.70
N ALA A 115 -1.09 -2.51 -17.57
CA ALA A 115 -0.58 -3.03 -18.84
C ALA A 115 -0.16 -1.89 -19.78
N ARG A 116 -1.02 -0.89 -19.96
CA ARG A 116 -0.73 0.27 -20.81
C ARG A 116 0.52 1.02 -20.35
N HIS A 117 0.64 1.23 -19.04
CA HIS A 117 1.83 1.88 -18.47
C HIS A 117 3.12 1.11 -18.76
N LEU A 118 3.15 -0.19 -18.47
CA LEU A 118 4.34 -1.00 -18.68
C LEU A 118 4.70 -1.11 -20.20
N MET A 119 3.71 -1.25 -21.07
CA MET A 119 3.94 -1.21 -22.53
C MET A 119 4.48 0.14 -23.00
N ALA A 120 3.92 1.25 -22.50
CA ALA A 120 4.40 2.60 -22.83
C ALA A 120 5.84 2.86 -22.35
N LYS A 121 6.29 2.17 -21.29
CA LYS A 121 7.69 2.15 -20.83
C LYS A 121 8.62 1.30 -21.70
N GLY A 122 8.08 0.61 -22.71
CA GLY A 122 8.84 -0.22 -23.66
C GLY A 122 9.17 -1.62 -23.14
N PHE A 123 8.51 -2.11 -22.09
CA PHE A 123 8.64 -3.51 -21.68
C PHE A 123 7.96 -4.44 -22.69
N LEU A 124 8.55 -5.61 -22.90
CA LEU A 124 8.08 -6.62 -23.86
C LEU A 124 7.80 -7.98 -23.22
N LYS A 125 8.21 -8.18 -21.95
CA LYS A 125 8.07 -9.43 -21.19
C LYS A 125 7.34 -9.12 -19.90
N PHE A 126 6.19 -9.75 -19.68
CA PHE A 126 5.26 -9.38 -18.62
C PHE A 126 4.96 -10.54 -17.66
N GLY A 127 4.92 -10.22 -16.39
CA GLY A 127 4.46 -11.09 -15.32
C GLY A 127 3.33 -10.46 -14.52
N TYR A 128 2.50 -11.31 -13.93
CA TYR A 128 1.55 -10.95 -12.88
C TYR A 128 1.88 -11.74 -11.62
N CYS A 129 2.06 -11.04 -10.50
CA CYS A 129 2.40 -11.65 -9.23
C CYS A 129 1.27 -11.47 -8.22
N THR A 130 0.89 -12.55 -7.55
CA THR A 130 -0.16 -12.52 -6.52
C THR A 130 0.14 -13.50 -5.39
N HIS A 131 -0.31 -13.12 -4.20
CA HIS A 131 -0.38 -13.97 -3.02
C HIS A 131 -1.84 -14.32 -2.65
N LEU A 132 -2.79 -13.81 -3.45
CA LEU A 132 -4.24 -13.94 -3.24
C LEU A 132 -4.95 -14.32 -4.55
N PRO A 133 -4.64 -15.50 -5.14
CA PRO A 133 -5.13 -15.86 -6.47
C PRO A 133 -6.67 -15.99 -6.55
N ASP A 134 -7.32 -16.33 -5.44
CA ASP A 134 -8.78 -16.56 -5.37
C ASP A 134 -9.59 -15.31 -5.00
N LYS A 135 -8.94 -14.19 -4.71
CA LYS A 135 -9.65 -12.95 -4.33
C LYS A 135 -10.13 -12.19 -5.57
N GLY A 136 -11.37 -11.68 -5.51
CA GLY A 136 -12.04 -11.04 -6.64
C GLY A 136 -11.24 -9.93 -7.28
N PHE A 137 -10.63 -9.04 -6.49
CA PHE A 137 -9.80 -7.96 -7.00
C PHE A 137 -8.55 -8.47 -7.76
N SER A 138 -7.92 -9.56 -7.26
CA SER A 138 -6.74 -10.14 -7.91
C SER A 138 -7.10 -10.80 -9.24
N ILE A 139 -8.24 -11.50 -9.29
CA ILE A 139 -8.77 -12.11 -10.52
C ILE A 139 -9.05 -11.02 -11.56
N ASP A 140 -9.77 -9.96 -11.18
CA ASP A 140 -10.17 -8.89 -12.10
C ASP A 140 -8.96 -8.08 -12.58
N ARG A 141 -7.98 -7.78 -11.71
CA ARG A 141 -6.72 -7.12 -12.10
C ARG A 141 -5.93 -7.95 -13.10
N LEU A 142 -5.82 -9.26 -12.87
CA LEU A 142 -5.18 -10.17 -13.83
C LEU A 142 -5.91 -10.19 -15.15
N GLU A 143 -7.24 -10.27 -15.16
CA GLU A 143 -8.06 -10.28 -16.38
C GLU A 143 -7.86 -8.98 -17.18
N GLY A 144 -7.95 -7.83 -16.51
CA GLY A 144 -7.69 -6.53 -17.14
C GLY A 144 -6.29 -6.43 -17.74
N PHE A 145 -5.27 -6.85 -16.97
CA PHE A 145 -3.88 -6.84 -17.37
C PHE A 145 -3.63 -7.75 -18.58
N ARG A 146 -4.14 -8.99 -18.51
CA ARG A 146 -4.01 -9.98 -19.59
C ARG A 146 -4.69 -9.51 -20.86
N SER A 147 -5.97 -9.11 -20.77
CA SER A 147 -6.76 -8.72 -21.95
C SER A 147 -6.13 -7.54 -22.70
N GLU A 148 -5.50 -6.61 -21.98
CA GLU A 148 -4.85 -5.45 -22.63
C GLU A 148 -3.53 -5.84 -23.32
N LEU A 149 -2.74 -6.73 -22.69
CA LEU A 149 -1.51 -7.24 -23.28
C LEU A 149 -1.75 -8.15 -24.48
N GLU A 150 -2.81 -8.97 -24.47
CA GLU A 150 -3.20 -9.84 -25.58
C GLU A 150 -3.57 -9.04 -26.84
N LYS A 151 -4.22 -7.86 -26.69
CA LYS A 151 -4.47 -6.94 -27.81
C LYS A 151 -3.18 -6.47 -28.50
N ALA A 152 -2.08 -6.40 -27.74
CA ALA A 152 -0.74 -6.06 -28.24
C ALA A 152 0.09 -7.28 -28.64
N GLY A 153 -0.50 -8.48 -28.67
CA GLY A 153 0.19 -9.73 -29.04
C GLY A 153 1.16 -10.26 -27.97
N SER A 154 1.04 -9.78 -26.73
CA SER A 154 1.89 -10.18 -25.60
C SER A 154 1.20 -11.19 -24.69
N THR A 155 1.99 -11.95 -23.92
CA THR A 155 1.50 -12.95 -22.96
C THR A 155 1.92 -12.59 -21.53
N VAL A 156 1.23 -13.16 -20.53
CA VAL A 156 1.48 -12.94 -19.11
C VAL A 156 2.00 -14.21 -18.45
N LYS A 157 3.15 -14.14 -17.80
CA LYS A 157 3.63 -15.17 -16.88
C LYS A 157 2.98 -14.99 -15.51
N LEU A 158 2.30 -16.01 -15.01
CA LEU A 158 1.80 -16.01 -13.63
C LEU A 158 2.92 -16.37 -12.66
N LEU A 159 3.02 -15.59 -11.58
CA LEU A 159 3.95 -15.75 -10.48
C LEU A 159 3.13 -15.79 -9.19
N GLU A 160 3.31 -16.83 -8.40
CA GLU A 160 2.67 -16.97 -7.10
C GLU A 160 3.66 -16.60 -5.99
N MET A 161 3.21 -15.75 -5.09
CA MET A 161 3.99 -15.34 -3.92
C MET A 161 3.60 -16.21 -2.73
N GLU A 162 4.59 -16.89 -2.14
CA GLU A 162 4.42 -17.63 -0.89
C GLU A 162 4.70 -16.72 0.30
N PHE A 163 3.74 -16.63 1.22
CA PHE A 163 3.93 -16.00 2.53
C PHE A 163 4.73 -16.96 3.41
N SER A 164 6.05 -16.81 3.37
CA SER A 164 7.00 -17.50 4.24
C SER A 164 7.98 -16.47 4.83
N ASP A 165 8.75 -16.86 5.80
CA ASP A 165 9.85 -16.05 6.34
C ASP A 165 11.18 -16.76 6.10
N PRO A 166 12.02 -16.29 5.15
CA PRO A 166 11.79 -15.18 4.20
C PRO A 166 10.73 -15.50 3.12
N PRO A 167 10.12 -14.46 2.49
CA PRO A 167 9.13 -14.64 1.42
C PRO A 167 9.75 -15.33 0.19
N ARG A 168 8.95 -16.11 -0.55
CA ARG A 168 9.41 -16.84 -1.73
C ARG A 168 8.50 -16.60 -2.93
N CYS A 169 9.12 -16.52 -4.10
CA CYS A 169 8.43 -16.50 -5.39
C CYS A 169 9.02 -17.56 -6.31
N PRO A 170 8.51 -18.81 -6.25
CA PRO A 170 9.04 -19.93 -7.02
C PRO A 170 9.09 -19.64 -8.52
N GLY A 171 10.21 -19.97 -9.16
CA GLY A 171 10.43 -19.77 -10.58
C GLY A 171 10.77 -18.33 -11.01
N LEU A 172 10.78 -17.34 -10.11
CA LEU A 172 11.15 -15.96 -10.41
C LEU A 172 12.55 -15.87 -11.03
N GLN A 173 13.55 -16.42 -10.36
CA GLN A 173 14.94 -16.35 -10.80
C GLN A 173 15.18 -17.05 -12.15
N ALA A 174 14.51 -18.18 -12.39
CA ALA A 174 14.59 -18.89 -13.67
C ALA A 174 13.90 -18.09 -14.78
N TRP A 175 12.80 -17.38 -14.48
CA TRP A 175 12.08 -16.56 -15.45
C TRP A 175 12.81 -15.25 -15.75
N VAL A 176 13.49 -14.64 -14.78
CA VAL A 176 14.34 -13.46 -14.94
C VAL A 176 15.74 -13.88 -15.39
N SER A 177 15.85 -14.76 -16.40
CA SER A 177 17.14 -15.24 -16.89
C SER A 177 18.02 -14.07 -17.33
N LYS A 178 19.27 -14.02 -16.82
CA LYS A 178 20.27 -12.98 -17.18
C LYS A 178 20.79 -13.11 -18.63
N SER A 179 20.44 -14.19 -19.33
CA SER A 179 20.82 -14.42 -20.73
C SER A 179 19.79 -13.87 -21.73
N ASP A 180 18.63 -13.45 -21.26
CA ASP A 180 17.58 -12.84 -22.08
C ASP A 180 17.79 -11.32 -22.09
N GLU A 181 17.99 -10.72 -23.29
CA GLU A 181 18.16 -9.27 -23.44
C GLU A 181 16.92 -8.47 -23.05
N THR A 182 15.76 -9.14 -22.92
CA THR A 182 14.48 -8.53 -22.58
C THR A 182 14.26 -8.48 -21.07
N ARG A 183 14.41 -7.29 -20.50
CA ARG A 183 14.08 -7.05 -19.10
C ARG A 183 12.58 -7.19 -18.87
N PRO A 184 12.12 -8.09 -17.96
CA PRO A 184 10.71 -8.25 -17.66
C PRO A 184 10.16 -7.13 -16.77
N ALA A 185 8.83 -6.95 -16.81
CA ALA A 185 8.09 -6.15 -15.87
C ALA A 185 6.99 -6.99 -15.21
N VAL A 186 6.83 -6.87 -13.91
CA VAL A 186 5.79 -7.56 -13.13
C VAL A 186 4.81 -6.56 -12.58
N PHE A 187 3.54 -6.79 -12.84
CA PHE A 187 2.44 -6.17 -12.13
C PHE A 187 2.03 -7.05 -10.96
N CYS A 188 2.06 -6.51 -9.75
CA CYS A 188 1.66 -7.18 -8.52
C CYS A 188 0.22 -6.87 -8.17
N CYS A 189 -0.49 -7.85 -7.60
CA CYS A 189 -1.91 -7.70 -7.27
C CYS A 189 -2.19 -6.53 -6.32
N ASP A 190 -1.24 -6.17 -5.45
CA ASP A 190 -1.26 -4.99 -4.56
C ASP A 190 0.17 -4.57 -4.18
N ASP A 191 0.30 -3.48 -3.42
CA ASP A 191 1.60 -2.95 -3.00
C ASP A 191 2.30 -3.85 -1.97
N ALA A 192 1.55 -4.59 -1.15
CA ALA A 192 2.12 -5.55 -0.22
C ALA A 192 2.81 -6.71 -0.98
N CYS A 193 2.15 -7.26 -2.00
CA CYS A 193 2.73 -8.25 -2.90
C CYS A 193 3.98 -7.70 -3.61
N ALA A 194 3.94 -6.45 -4.07
CA ALA A 194 5.07 -5.81 -4.73
C ALA A 194 6.29 -5.68 -3.79
N THR A 195 6.07 -5.30 -2.54
CA THR A 195 7.11 -5.21 -1.51
C THR A 195 7.74 -6.58 -1.23
N LEU A 196 6.91 -7.62 -1.11
CA LEU A 196 7.40 -9.00 -0.94
C LEU A 196 8.23 -9.45 -2.15
N LEU A 197 7.78 -9.14 -3.38
CA LEU A 197 8.51 -9.47 -4.60
C LEU A 197 9.86 -8.76 -4.66
N ILE A 198 9.93 -7.48 -4.29
CA ILE A 198 11.19 -6.72 -4.20
C ILE A 198 12.15 -7.37 -3.19
N THR A 199 11.62 -7.85 -2.05
CA THR A 199 12.40 -8.58 -1.06
C THR A 199 12.95 -9.89 -1.65
N CYS A 200 12.11 -10.69 -2.34
CA CYS A 200 12.57 -11.90 -3.03
C CYS A 200 13.63 -11.61 -4.09
N CYS A 201 13.51 -10.50 -4.82
CA CYS A 201 14.51 -10.07 -5.79
C CYS A 201 15.86 -9.82 -5.10
N ARG A 202 15.87 -9.06 -4.01
CA ARG A 202 17.08 -8.76 -3.24
C ARG A 202 17.76 -10.04 -2.72
N ASP A 203 16.98 -10.96 -2.16
CA ASP A 203 17.49 -12.23 -1.62
C ASP A 203 18.00 -13.19 -2.73
N SER A 204 17.62 -12.93 -3.97
CA SER A 204 18.04 -13.69 -5.18
C SER A 204 19.08 -12.95 -6.03
N ASP A 205 19.72 -11.89 -5.54
CA ASP A 205 20.66 -11.03 -6.28
C ASP A 205 20.07 -10.42 -7.56
N LEU A 206 18.74 -10.23 -7.62
CA LEU A 206 18.05 -9.54 -8.71
C LEU A 206 17.84 -8.07 -8.33
N GLN A 207 18.16 -7.17 -9.26
CA GLN A 207 18.01 -5.73 -9.07
C GLN A 207 16.67 -5.21 -9.57
N VAL A 208 15.94 -4.47 -8.73
CA VAL A 208 14.77 -3.70 -9.14
C VAL A 208 15.17 -2.22 -9.18
N PRO A 209 15.02 -1.51 -10.31
CA PRO A 209 14.44 -1.92 -11.60
C PRO A 209 15.43 -2.57 -12.59
N GLY A 210 16.68 -2.84 -12.22
CA GLY A 210 17.75 -3.23 -13.13
C GLY A 210 17.50 -4.50 -13.94
N ASP A 211 17.20 -5.60 -13.25
CA ASP A 211 16.92 -6.91 -13.86
C ASP A 211 15.41 -7.15 -14.05
N LEU A 212 14.59 -6.50 -13.22
CA LEU A 212 13.14 -6.66 -13.19
C LEU A 212 12.47 -5.34 -12.82
N ALA A 213 11.46 -4.90 -13.55
CA ALA A 213 10.60 -3.80 -13.12
C ALA A 213 9.40 -4.33 -12.31
N VAL A 214 9.00 -3.60 -11.26
CA VAL A 214 7.88 -3.98 -10.39
C VAL A 214 6.89 -2.83 -10.30
N LEU A 215 5.61 -3.11 -10.56
CA LEU A 215 4.48 -2.19 -10.42
C LEU A 215 3.49 -2.74 -9.41
N GLY A 216 3.12 -1.96 -8.42
CA GLY A 216 2.08 -2.27 -7.43
C GLY A 216 0.71 -1.72 -7.79
N ALA A 217 -0.23 -1.85 -6.86
CA ALA A 217 -1.56 -1.25 -6.94
C ALA A 217 -2.11 -0.94 -5.55
N GLY A 218 -2.52 0.32 -5.34
CA GLY A 218 -3.01 0.85 -4.08
C GLY A 218 -2.48 2.24 -3.80
N ASP A 219 -1.21 2.47 -4.08
CA ASP A 219 -0.42 3.66 -3.73
C ASP A 219 -0.40 3.89 -2.22
N ASP A 220 -0.15 2.80 -1.47
CA ASP A 220 -0.10 2.78 0.00
C ASP A 220 1.23 3.34 0.49
N ASP A 221 1.18 4.46 1.21
CA ASP A 221 2.34 5.16 1.76
C ASP A 221 3.27 4.23 2.57
N PHE A 222 2.72 3.21 3.24
CA PHE A 222 3.51 2.25 4.02
C PHE A 222 4.40 1.35 3.16
N HIS A 223 3.96 1.02 1.94
CA HIS A 223 4.67 0.13 1.01
C HIS A 223 5.48 0.87 -0.04
N VAL A 224 5.19 2.14 -0.27
CA VAL A 224 5.82 2.95 -1.33
C VAL A 224 7.27 3.30 -1.02
N GLU A 225 7.58 3.58 0.24
CA GLU A 225 8.92 3.94 0.71
C GLU A 225 9.66 2.71 1.23
N ASN A 226 10.29 1.94 0.34
CA ASN A 226 11.18 0.87 0.74
C ASN A 226 12.64 1.28 0.45
N ASP A 227 13.53 1.07 1.40
CA ASP A 227 14.95 1.48 1.56
C ASP A 227 15.73 1.90 0.30
N SER A 228 15.73 1.13 -0.77
CA SER A 228 16.51 1.40 -1.99
C SER A 228 15.67 1.57 -3.24
N VAL A 229 14.40 1.15 -3.21
CA VAL A 229 13.48 1.15 -4.35
C VAL A 229 12.16 1.80 -3.93
N THR A 230 11.82 2.91 -4.57
CA THR A 230 10.49 3.51 -4.39
C THR A 230 9.51 2.85 -5.36
N LEU A 231 8.40 2.34 -4.83
CA LEU A 231 7.44 1.55 -5.58
C LEU A 231 6.53 2.42 -6.46
N SER A 232 6.56 2.19 -7.78
CA SER A 232 5.53 2.68 -8.69
C SER A 232 4.24 1.91 -8.46
N SER A 233 3.11 2.59 -8.41
CA SER A 233 1.83 1.96 -8.07
C SER A 233 0.66 2.58 -8.82
N VAL A 234 -0.33 1.78 -9.19
CA VAL A 234 -1.62 2.25 -9.70
C VAL A 234 -2.41 2.86 -8.54
N ARG A 235 -2.79 4.13 -8.66
CA ARG A 235 -3.57 4.83 -7.63
C ARG A 235 -5.02 4.38 -7.64
N ILE A 236 -5.50 3.90 -6.49
CA ILE A 236 -6.88 3.46 -6.31
C ILE A 236 -7.62 4.42 -5.39
N ASP A 237 -8.78 4.90 -5.84
CA ASP A 237 -9.63 5.79 -5.03
C ASP A 237 -10.52 5.02 -4.04
N PHE A 238 -9.90 4.45 -3.02
CA PHE A 238 -10.66 3.81 -1.93
C PHE A 238 -11.57 4.78 -1.19
N ALA A 239 -11.23 6.06 -1.13
CA ALA A 239 -12.09 7.07 -0.52
C ALA A 239 -13.33 7.34 -1.39
N GLY A 240 -13.17 7.35 -2.71
CA GLY A 240 -14.28 7.40 -3.66
C GLY A 240 -15.24 6.23 -3.50
N VAL A 241 -14.72 5.00 -3.33
CA VAL A 241 -15.56 3.82 -3.07
C VAL A 241 -16.41 4.02 -1.82
N GLY A 242 -15.82 4.39 -0.69
CA GLY A 242 -16.56 4.62 0.56
C GLY A 242 -17.57 5.76 0.46
N TYR A 243 -17.23 6.84 -0.23
CA TYR A 243 -18.10 7.99 -0.45
C TYR A 243 -19.34 7.59 -1.26
N GLN A 244 -19.14 6.91 -2.38
CA GLN A 244 -20.24 6.47 -3.25
C GLN A 244 -21.08 5.36 -2.60
N ALA A 245 -20.49 4.51 -1.77
CA ALA A 245 -21.24 3.52 -0.99
C ALA A 245 -22.18 4.19 0.03
N ALA A 246 -21.73 5.23 0.72
CA ALA A 246 -22.59 6.00 1.62
C ALA A 246 -23.71 6.75 0.87
N ALA A 247 -23.41 7.29 -0.31
CA ALA A 247 -24.41 7.91 -1.18
C ALA A 247 -25.45 6.90 -1.64
N LEU A 248 -25.03 5.74 -2.13
CA LEU A 248 -25.93 4.66 -2.55
C LEU A 248 -26.80 4.17 -1.39
N LEU A 249 -26.19 3.93 -0.20
CA LEU A 249 -26.96 3.52 0.98
C LEU A 249 -28.06 4.52 1.31
N THR A 250 -27.78 5.82 1.27
CA THR A 250 -28.75 6.89 1.52
C THR A 250 -29.93 6.83 0.53
N VAL A 251 -29.62 6.55 -0.74
CA VAL A 251 -30.64 6.40 -1.80
C VAL A 251 -31.53 5.18 -1.55
N LEU A 252 -30.93 4.05 -1.17
CA LEU A 252 -31.62 2.80 -0.87
C LEU A 252 -32.50 2.91 0.40
N MET A 253 -32.01 3.55 1.44
CA MET A 253 -32.75 3.82 2.67
C MET A 253 -33.97 4.76 2.43
N ALA A 254 -33.92 5.60 1.40
CA ALA A 254 -35.07 6.39 0.95
C ALA A 254 -36.07 5.59 0.10
N GLY A 255 -35.93 4.27 -0.01
CA GLY A 255 -36.83 3.37 -0.74
C GLY A 255 -36.67 3.40 -2.26
N LYS A 256 -35.59 3.97 -2.79
CA LYS A 256 -35.30 3.94 -4.23
C LYS A 256 -34.69 2.61 -4.64
N ALA A 257 -34.88 2.23 -5.90
CA ALA A 257 -34.32 1.00 -6.44
C ALA A 257 -32.80 0.99 -6.47
N ALA A 258 -32.21 -0.18 -6.22
CA ALA A 258 -30.79 -0.40 -6.41
C ALA A 258 -30.42 -0.35 -7.92
N PRO A 259 -29.20 0.08 -8.27
CA PRO A 259 -28.70 -0.08 -9.64
C PRO A 259 -28.64 -1.57 -10.00
N GLU A 260 -28.85 -1.90 -11.28
CA GLU A 260 -28.79 -3.28 -11.78
C GLU A 260 -27.36 -3.85 -11.75
N GLU A 261 -26.36 -2.97 -11.96
CA GLU A 261 -24.95 -3.32 -11.95
C GLU A 261 -24.21 -2.63 -10.80
N ALA A 262 -23.08 -3.23 -10.39
CA ALA A 262 -22.18 -2.63 -9.42
C ALA A 262 -21.63 -1.29 -9.92
N LEU A 263 -21.65 -0.26 -9.06
CA LEU A 263 -20.95 0.99 -9.34
C LEU A 263 -19.45 0.77 -9.23
N ARG A 264 -18.72 0.97 -10.32
CA ARG A 264 -17.25 0.77 -10.37
C ARG A 264 -16.53 2.11 -10.34
N ILE A 265 -15.56 2.23 -9.44
CA ILE A 265 -14.74 3.43 -9.25
C ILE A 265 -13.41 3.21 -9.98
N PRO A 266 -13.11 3.99 -11.03
CA PRO A 266 -11.90 3.79 -11.82
C PRO A 266 -10.63 4.20 -11.03
N PRO A 267 -9.45 3.68 -11.43
CA PRO A 267 -8.18 4.15 -10.91
C PRO A 267 -7.90 5.61 -11.26
N GLN A 268 -6.98 6.24 -10.55
CA GLN A 268 -6.61 7.66 -10.70
C GLN A 268 -5.24 7.85 -11.39
N GLY A 269 -4.84 6.90 -12.24
CA GLY A 269 -3.53 6.93 -12.90
C GLY A 269 -2.45 6.23 -12.08
N ILE A 270 -1.20 6.45 -12.45
CA ILE A 270 -0.04 5.79 -11.87
C ILE A 270 0.85 6.80 -11.16
N SER A 271 1.24 6.48 -9.92
CA SER A 271 2.34 7.13 -9.25
C SER A 271 3.64 6.49 -9.73
N GLU A 272 4.31 7.15 -10.69
CA GLU A 272 5.58 6.67 -11.22
C GLU A 272 6.72 6.93 -10.22
N ARG A 273 7.51 5.87 -9.94
CA ARG A 273 8.70 5.92 -9.08
C ARG A 273 9.80 5.04 -9.67
N SER A 274 10.83 4.73 -8.87
CA SER A 274 12.03 4.05 -9.37
C SER A 274 11.80 2.60 -9.80
N SER A 275 10.84 1.88 -9.24
CA SER A 275 10.65 0.45 -9.49
C SER A 275 10.24 0.09 -10.93
N THR A 276 9.71 1.06 -11.71
CA THR A 276 9.40 0.91 -13.14
C THR A 276 10.22 1.84 -14.02
N ALA A 277 11.32 2.40 -13.53
CA ALA A 277 12.16 3.30 -14.34
C ALA A 277 12.62 2.61 -15.64
N SER A 278 12.54 3.35 -16.75
CA SER A 278 12.94 2.85 -18.07
C SER A 278 14.47 2.80 -18.21
N GLY A 279 14.99 1.73 -18.80
CA GLY A 279 16.43 1.53 -19.03
C GLY A 279 17.14 0.78 -17.88
N PRO A 280 18.32 0.22 -18.14
CA PRO A 280 19.15 -0.37 -17.10
C PRO A 280 19.56 0.73 -16.11
N GLU A 281 19.42 0.48 -14.83
CA GLU A 281 19.91 1.40 -13.82
C GLU A 281 21.40 1.66 -14.06
N PRO A 282 21.84 2.93 -14.11
CA PRO A 282 23.25 3.22 -14.32
C PRO A 282 24.14 2.43 -13.33
N PRO A 283 25.20 1.77 -13.80
CA PRO A 283 26.09 0.99 -12.91
C PRO A 283 26.57 1.80 -11.70
N ALA A 284 26.69 3.12 -11.88
CA ALA A 284 27.03 4.05 -10.81
C ALA A 284 25.96 4.11 -9.70
N LEU A 285 24.66 4.05 -10.02
CA LEU A 285 23.59 4.02 -9.01
C LEU A 285 23.59 2.68 -8.26
N ARG A 286 23.70 1.55 -8.96
CA ARG A 286 23.81 0.24 -8.32
C ARG A 286 24.96 0.20 -7.32
N ARG A 287 26.11 0.74 -7.73
CA ARG A 287 27.30 0.84 -6.86
C ARG A 287 27.05 1.77 -5.68
N LEU A 288 26.37 2.90 -5.91
CA LEU A 288 26.01 3.85 -4.85
C LEU A 288 25.19 3.19 -3.74
N PHE A 289 24.13 2.46 -4.09
CA PHE A 289 23.27 1.84 -3.07
C PHE A 289 24.00 0.78 -2.27
N ARG A 290 24.87 -0.02 -2.89
CA ARG A 290 25.75 -0.93 -2.16
C ARG A 290 26.67 -0.17 -1.19
N LEU A 291 27.28 0.91 -1.64
CA LEU A 291 28.16 1.74 -0.79
C LEU A 291 27.38 2.41 0.35
N LEU A 292 26.13 2.80 0.15
CA LEU A 292 25.26 3.31 1.21
C LEU A 292 25.07 2.26 2.31
N GLU A 293 24.76 1.00 1.96
CA GLU A 293 24.62 -0.09 2.93
C GLU A 293 25.95 -0.32 3.71
N GLU A 294 27.08 -0.38 2.99
CA GLU A 294 28.38 -0.71 3.58
C GLU A 294 29.00 0.46 4.37
N ARG A 295 28.73 1.71 3.99
CA ARG A 295 29.51 2.86 4.45
C ARG A 295 28.71 4.04 5.02
N HIS A 296 27.40 3.92 5.18
CA HIS A 296 26.60 5.04 5.74
C HIS A 296 27.09 5.48 7.14
N ALA A 297 27.62 4.53 7.93
CA ALA A 297 28.15 4.79 9.26
C ALA A 297 29.54 5.48 9.24
N ASP A 298 30.23 5.55 8.10
CA ASP A 298 31.45 6.32 7.94
C ASP A 298 31.11 7.83 7.91
N PRO A 299 31.52 8.64 8.90
CA PRO A 299 31.19 10.06 8.95
C PRO A 299 31.76 10.86 7.79
N HIS A 300 32.79 10.35 7.11
CA HIS A 300 33.46 10.98 5.96
C HIS A 300 32.84 10.54 4.63
N PHE A 301 31.90 9.56 4.63
CA PHE A 301 31.18 9.19 3.43
C PHE A 301 30.17 10.28 3.07
N ASN A 302 30.44 11.00 1.99
CA ASN A 302 29.71 12.17 1.51
C ASN A 302 29.49 12.08 -0.02
N PRO A 303 28.74 13.01 -0.66
CA PRO A 303 28.45 12.94 -2.09
C PRO A 303 29.69 12.90 -3.00
N GLU A 304 30.76 13.58 -2.66
CA GLU A 304 31.99 13.63 -3.42
C GLU A 304 32.74 12.29 -3.36
N VAL A 305 32.85 11.72 -2.16
CA VAL A 305 33.46 10.39 -1.93
C VAL A 305 32.63 9.30 -2.63
N ALA A 306 31.31 9.35 -2.50
CA ALA A 306 30.42 8.40 -3.15
C ALA A 306 30.53 8.46 -4.67
N ALA A 307 30.54 9.66 -5.25
CA ALA A 307 30.68 9.86 -6.69
C ALA A 307 32.03 9.32 -7.21
N SER A 308 33.11 9.61 -6.50
CA SER A 308 34.46 9.07 -6.80
C SER A 308 34.45 7.54 -6.79
N LEU A 309 33.89 6.93 -5.75
CA LEU A 309 33.78 5.47 -5.65
C LEU A 309 32.87 4.87 -6.72
N CYS A 310 31.87 5.62 -7.21
CA CYS A 310 31.02 5.23 -8.31
C CYS A 310 31.61 5.50 -9.69
N HIS A 311 32.83 6.06 -9.78
CA HIS A 311 33.54 6.44 -11.00
C HIS A 311 32.77 7.43 -11.88
N VAL A 312 32.04 8.36 -11.27
CA VAL A 312 31.28 9.43 -11.95
C VAL A 312 31.49 10.77 -11.21
N SER A 313 31.10 11.87 -11.83
CA SER A 313 31.07 13.17 -11.14
C SER A 313 29.89 13.24 -10.16
N ALA A 314 30.01 14.07 -9.11
CA ALA A 314 28.89 14.32 -8.18
C ALA A 314 27.65 14.90 -8.91
N ARG A 315 27.86 15.71 -9.96
CA ARG A 315 26.81 16.22 -10.85
C ARG A 315 26.10 15.08 -11.60
N THR A 316 26.86 14.13 -12.13
CA THR A 316 26.29 12.96 -12.83
C THR A 316 25.51 12.09 -11.87
N LEU A 317 26.02 11.84 -10.66
CA LEU A 317 25.35 11.05 -9.65
C LEU A 317 24.03 11.70 -9.20
N ARG A 318 24.03 13.04 -8.98
CA ARG A 318 22.81 13.80 -8.68
C ARG A 318 21.80 13.67 -9.81
N ARG A 319 22.22 13.82 -11.08
CA ARG A 319 21.33 13.67 -12.25
C ARG A 319 20.70 12.29 -12.27
N TYR A 320 21.49 11.22 -12.09
CA TYR A 320 20.96 9.85 -12.07
C TYR A 320 19.94 9.61 -10.96
N LEU A 321 20.16 10.16 -9.75
CA LEU A 321 19.18 10.11 -8.66
C LEU A 321 17.88 10.85 -9.06
N GLN A 322 17.97 12.05 -9.63
CA GLN A 322 16.81 12.82 -10.09
C GLN A 322 16.04 12.10 -11.21
N GLU A 323 16.73 11.59 -12.23
CA GLU A 323 16.12 10.86 -13.35
C GLU A 323 15.44 9.55 -12.89
N SER A 324 15.92 8.96 -11.79
CA SER A 324 15.31 7.77 -11.18
C SER A 324 14.23 8.08 -10.12
N GLY A 325 13.86 9.35 -9.95
CA GLY A 325 12.84 9.77 -8.96
C GLY A 325 13.25 9.60 -7.50
N ARG A 326 14.55 9.47 -7.22
CA ARG A 326 15.07 9.21 -5.87
C ARG A 326 15.46 10.50 -5.13
N PRO A 327 15.43 10.48 -3.78
CA PRO A 327 15.92 11.58 -2.97
C PRO A 327 17.41 11.88 -3.25
N SER A 328 17.87 13.04 -2.83
CA SER A 328 19.29 13.38 -2.92
C SER A 328 20.14 12.43 -2.06
N LEU A 329 21.41 12.23 -2.44
CA LEU A 329 22.31 11.39 -1.65
C LEU A 329 22.46 11.85 -0.19
N VAL A 330 22.38 13.15 0.06
CA VAL A 330 22.43 13.70 1.42
C VAL A 330 21.22 13.26 2.23
N GLU A 331 20.05 13.22 1.62
CA GLU A 331 18.82 12.74 2.25
C GLU A 331 18.89 11.23 2.48
N LEU A 332 19.29 10.44 1.48
CA LEU A 332 19.48 9.00 1.62
C LEU A 332 20.44 8.64 2.75
N LEU A 333 21.60 9.30 2.82
CA LEU A 333 22.58 9.11 3.90
C LEU A 333 21.99 9.46 5.26
N ARG A 334 21.29 10.58 5.34
CA ARG A 334 20.67 11.02 6.60
C ARG A 334 19.62 10.03 7.08
N GLU A 335 18.75 9.57 6.20
CA GLU A 335 17.71 8.58 6.57
C GLU A 335 18.36 7.28 7.04
N ARG A 336 19.32 6.73 6.30
CA ARG A 336 20.00 5.49 6.68
C ARG A 336 20.72 5.58 8.03
N ARG A 337 21.40 6.71 8.28
CA ARG A 337 22.02 6.99 9.57
C ARG A 337 21.00 7.07 10.71
N LEU A 338 19.86 7.70 10.46
CA LEU A 338 18.78 7.81 11.45
C LEU A 338 18.15 6.45 11.77
N GLU A 339 17.97 5.58 10.77
CA GLU A 339 17.49 4.21 10.96
C GLU A 339 18.46 3.39 11.79
N THR A 340 19.75 3.44 11.46
CA THR A 340 20.81 2.78 12.26
C THR A 340 20.80 3.29 13.70
N ALA A 341 20.68 4.60 13.91
CA ALA A 341 20.60 5.17 15.25
C ALA A 341 19.35 4.70 15.99
N MET A 342 18.18 4.67 15.33
CA MET A 342 16.95 4.17 15.91
C MET A 342 17.08 2.71 16.37
N GLN A 343 17.60 1.83 15.50
CA GLN A 343 17.81 0.43 15.84
C GLN A 343 18.72 0.27 17.07
N ARG A 344 19.85 1.00 17.10
CA ARG A 344 20.77 0.96 18.25
C ARG A 344 20.13 1.47 19.54
N LEU A 345 19.34 2.55 19.50
CA LEU A 345 18.59 3.06 20.64
C LEU A 345 17.62 2.02 21.22
N LEU A 346 17.04 1.16 20.36
CA LEU A 346 16.08 0.13 20.77
C LEU A 346 16.76 -1.10 21.40
N VAL A 347 17.97 -1.47 20.96
CA VAL A 347 18.62 -2.74 21.31
C VAL A 347 19.84 -2.62 22.21
N THR A 348 20.40 -1.42 22.38
CA THR A 348 21.62 -1.21 23.20
C THR A 348 21.42 -0.17 24.29
N ASP A 349 22.28 -0.19 25.31
CA ASP A 349 22.31 0.79 26.39
C ASP A 349 23.47 1.82 26.22
N GLU A 350 24.07 1.89 25.02
CA GLU A 350 25.12 2.85 24.71
C GLU A 350 24.66 4.30 24.96
N PRO A 351 25.53 5.21 25.43
CA PRO A 351 25.22 6.65 25.48
C PRO A 351 24.69 7.17 24.14
N VAL A 352 23.71 8.07 24.18
CA VAL A 352 23.04 8.58 22.96
C VAL A 352 24.05 9.25 22.02
N GLU A 353 25.08 9.90 22.57
CA GLU A 353 26.18 10.50 21.81
C GLU A 353 26.97 9.44 21.05
N ARG A 354 27.25 8.29 21.66
CA ARG A 354 27.89 7.16 21.01
C ARG A 354 27.05 6.54 19.92
N VAL A 355 25.74 6.46 20.13
CA VAL A 355 24.81 6.00 19.08
C VAL A 355 24.86 6.93 17.86
N ALA A 356 24.93 8.24 18.06
CA ALA A 356 25.07 9.21 16.97
C ALA A 356 26.39 9.01 16.20
N GLU A 357 27.51 8.86 16.91
CA GLU A 357 28.83 8.58 16.32
C GLU A 357 28.82 7.28 15.50
N HIS A 358 28.34 6.18 16.08
CA HIS A 358 28.27 4.87 15.41
C HIS A 358 27.30 4.85 14.22
N ALA A 359 26.30 5.75 14.19
CA ALA A 359 25.43 5.93 13.05
C ALA A 359 26.03 6.83 11.96
N GLY A 360 27.23 7.41 12.18
CA GLY A 360 27.95 8.21 11.21
C GLY A 360 27.67 9.71 11.26
N PHE A 361 27.09 10.23 12.36
CA PHE A 361 26.93 11.67 12.55
C PHE A 361 28.22 12.28 13.13
N LEU A 362 28.69 13.38 12.53
CA LEU A 362 29.87 14.11 12.96
C LEU A 362 29.64 14.91 14.26
N ASP A 363 28.41 15.36 14.48
CA ASP A 363 28.07 16.10 15.68
C ASP A 363 26.68 15.74 16.22
N TYR A 364 26.54 15.80 17.54
CA TYR A 364 25.31 15.45 18.24
C TYR A 364 24.16 16.41 17.94
N THR A 365 24.42 17.68 17.72
CA THR A 365 23.37 18.68 17.47
C THR A 365 22.66 18.41 16.16
N THR A 366 23.42 18.11 15.11
CA THR A 366 22.88 17.73 13.79
C THR A 366 22.06 16.44 13.89
N PHE A 367 22.60 15.41 14.58
CA PHE A 367 21.84 14.18 14.84
C PHE A 367 20.53 14.47 15.57
N PHE A 368 20.60 15.16 16.72
CA PHE A 368 19.42 15.44 17.56
C PHE A 368 18.30 16.12 16.77
N ARG A 369 18.63 17.18 15.99
CA ARG A 369 17.66 17.91 15.16
C ARG A 369 17.07 17.02 14.08
N ALA A 370 17.89 16.25 13.38
CA ALA A 370 17.45 15.34 12.33
C ALA A 370 16.53 14.24 12.89
N PHE A 371 16.92 13.61 13.99
CA PHE A 371 16.16 12.55 14.66
C PHE A 371 14.78 13.06 15.13
N ARG A 372 14.75 14.20 15.83
CA ARG A 372 13.49 14.79 16.29
C ARG A 372 12.58 15.20 15.13
N LYS A 373 13.16 15.72 14.04
CA LYS A 373 12.38 16.06 12.83
C LYS A 373 11.76 14.80 12.19
N ARG A 374 12.50 13.69 12.15
CA ARG A 374 12.06 12.44 11.51
C ARG A 374 11.04 11.66 12.34
N TYR A 375 11.28 11.54 13.65
CA TYR A 375 10.51 10.67 14.54
C TYR A 375 9.57 11.40 15.52
N GLY A 376 9.60 12.73 15.57
CA GLY A 376 8.73 13.53 16.45
C GLY A 376 9.12 13.54 17.93
N VAL A 377 10.07 12.69 18.34
CA VAL A 377 10.54 12.52 19.72
C VAL A 377 12.05 12.72 19.82
N SER A 378 12.57 12.99 21.02
CA SER A 378 14.03 13.05 21.19
C SER A 378 14.65 11.65 21.26
N PRO A 379 15.94 11.48 20.89
CA PRO A 379 16.65 10.20 21.05
C PRO A 379 16.63 9.67 22.48
N THR A 380 16.74 10.57 23.46
CA THR A 380 16.70 10.22 24.89
C THR A 380 15.31 9.71 25.31
N ASP A 381 14.25 10.34 24.84
CA ASP A 381 12.88 9.89 25.14
C ASP A 381 12.59 8.54 24.48
N GLN A 382 13.05 8.35 23.24
CA GLN A 382 12.93 7.08 22.53
C GLN A 382 13.64 5.95 23.30
N ARG A 383 14.84 6.21 23.84
CA ARG A 383 15.55 5.24 24.68
C ARG A 383 14.81 4.90 25.96
N ARG A 384 14.30 5.91 26.67
CA ARG A 384 13.52 5.69 27.89
C ARG A 384 12.29 4.81 27.64
N GLU A 385 11.62 5.05 26.55
CA GLU A 385 10.46 4.25 26.15
C GLU A 385 10.86 2.80 25.80
N ALA A 386 11.97 2.60 25.06
CA ALA A 386 12.50 1.28 24.75
C ALA A 386 12.90 0.49 26.03
N ALA A 387 13.55 1.15 26.97
CA ALA A 387 13.93 0.55 28.25
C ALA A 387 12.70 0.15 29.09
N ARG A 388 11.65 0.98 29.15
CA ARG A 388 10.38 0.64 29.79
C ARG A 388 9.71 -0.58 29.19
N ARG A 389 9.71 -0.69 27.86
CA ARG A 389 9.12 -1.84 27.14
C ARG A 389 9.89 -3.13 27.40
N ARG A 390 11.22 -3.07 27.44
CA ARG A 390 12.06 -4.24 27.79
C ARG A 390 11.80 -4.70 29.21
N ALA A 391 11.80 -3.79 30.19
CA ALA A 391 11.52 -4.09 31.60
C ALA A 391 10.08 -4.60 31.86
N ALA A 392 9.13 -4.33 30.99
CA ALA A 392 7.76 -4.84 31.09
C ALA A 392 7.57 -6.22 30.40
N ALA A 393 8.57 -6.68 29.65
CA ALA A 393 8.56 -7.97 28.94
C ALA A 393 9.37 -9.06 29.65
N GLU A 394 10.17 -8.69 30.67
CA GLU A 394 10.84 -9.56 31.66
C GLU A 394 9.93 -9.82 32.86
#